data_f615186b18f91b36cbae15f546047769
#
_entry.id   f615186b18f91b36cbae15f546047769
#
_cell.length_a   1.000
_cell.length_b   1.000
_cell.length_c   1.000
_cell.angle_alpha   90.00
_cell.angle_beta   90.00
_cell.angle_gamma   90.00
#
_symmetry.space_group_name_H-M   'P 1'
#
loop_
_entity.id
_entity.type
_entity.pdbx_description
1 polymer ?
#
loop_
_entity_poly.entity_id
_entity_poly.type
_entity_poly.pdbx_seq_one_letter_code
_entity_poly.pdbx_strand_id
1 'polypeptide(L)'
;MFMLEAERGRRIFPDTAQEEVELAATKTIHLTVNGQLYELDVGSGPGKVDPSHTLVCTLRETLGLTGTKLACGEGACGACTVIMDSRAVLSCKILTIECDGKSVVTIEGLRDPKTGDLDPLQRAFIDHRAFQCGFCTPGMIMTAKALLNENPHPTEEEILDALSGNFCRCVSHYHVLRAVRSVAEKGR
;
A
#
# COMPACT_ATOMS: atom_id res chain seq x y z
N MET A 1 43.28 17.32 55.09
CA MET A 1 43.58 17.32 53.64
C MET A 1 43.19 15.96 53.09
N PHE A 2 41.90 15.82 52.77
CA PHE A 2 41.33 14.58 52.25
C PHE A 2 41.22 14.73 50.73
N MET A 3 41.98 13.93 49.99
CA MET A 3 41.86 13.79 48.55
C MET A 3 40.69 12.83 48.28
N LEU A 4 39.65 13.32 47.66
CA LEU A 4 38.59 12.53 47.03
C LEU A 4 39.07 12.11 45.63
N GLU A 5 39.49 10.85 45.51
CA GLU A 5 39.66 10.22 44.21
C GLU A 5 38.30 10.06 43.53
N ALA A 6 38.08 10.77 42.45
CA ALA A 6 36.91 10.62 41.60
C ALA A 6 36.99 9.27 40.87
N GLU A 7 36.19 8.29 41.29
CA GLU A 7 35.95 7.08 40.50
C GLU A 7 35.31 7.47 39.19
N ARG A 8 36.08 7.36 38.09
CA ARG A 8 35.57 7.48 36.72
C ARG A 8 34.58 6.34 36.48
N GLY A 9 33.31 6.69 36.30
CA GLY A 9 32.24 5.77 36.00
C GLY A 9 32.61 4.81 34.88
N ARG A 10 32.50 3.52 35.16
CA ARG A 10 32.64 2.46 34.12
C ARG A 10 31.60 2.69 33.09
N ARG A 11 32.04 2.78 31.80
CA ARG A 11 31.12 2.69 30.66
C ARG A 11 30.41 1.34 30.72
N ILE A 12 29.09 1.34 30.72
CA ILE A 12 28.25 0.15 30.81
C ILE A 12 28.19 -0.60 29.48
N PHE A 13 28.75 -0.01 28.43
CA PHE A 13 28.80 -0.65 27.10
C PHE A 13 30.24 -1.15 26.85
N PRO A 14 30.40 -2.44 26.50
CA PRO A 14 31.68 -2.94 26.06
C PRO A 14 32.12 -2.17 24.80
N ASP A 15 33.39 -1.81 24.76
CA ASP A 15 34.04 -1.16 23.63
C ASP A 15 34.35 -2.22 22.52
N THR A 16 33.29 -2.93 22.08
CA THR A 16 33.29 -3.75 20.88
C THR A 16 32.66 -2.95 19.74
N ALA A 17 33.24 -1.81 19.51
CA ALA A 17 33.15 -1.17 18.23
C ALA A 17 33.94 -2.02 17.24
N GLN A 18 33.26 -2.44 16.19
CA GLN A 18 33.72 -3.21 15.02
C GLN A 18 33.42 -4.71 15.07
N GLU A 19 32.25 -5.14 15.54
CA GLU A 19 31.51 -6.06 14.72
C GLU A 19 31.08 -5.27 13.46
N GLU A 20 31.78 -5.48 12.37
CA GLU A 20 31.28 -5.14 11.04
C GLU A 20 29.88 -5.71 11.00
N VAL A 21 28.86 -4.84 10.96
CA VAL A 21 27.50 -5.24 10.65
C VAL A 21 27.63 -5.87 9.28
N GLU A 22 27.69 -7.20 9.26
CA GLU A 22 27.75 -7.99 8.05
C GLU A 22 26.62 -7.47 7.19
N LEU A 23 26.99 -6.78 6.11
CA LEU A 23 26.05 -6.05 5.24
C LEU A 23 24.98 -7.05 4.85
N ALA A 24 23.78 -6.89 5.41
CA ALA A 24 22.72 -7.87 5.33
C ALA A 24 22.66 -8.45 3.91
N ALA A 25 22.83 -9.77 3.81
CA ALA A 25 22.92 -10.45 2.53
C ALA A 25 21.79 -9.98 1.62
N THR A 26 22.11 -9.49 0.43
CA THR A 26 21.10 -9.06 -0.55
C THR A 26 20.17 -10.23 -0.82
N LYS A 27 18.88 -10.02 -0.67
CA LYS A 27 17.85 -11.00 -1.01
C LYS A 27 17.13 -10.53 -2.28
N THR A 28 17.22 -11.31 -3.35
CA THR A 28 16.40 -11.11 -4.54
C THR A 28 14.99 -11.64 -4.28
N ILE A 29 13.98 -10.84 -4.57
CA ILE A 29 12.57 -11.23 -4.51
C ILE A 29 11.91 -11.07 -5.87
N HIS A 30 10.86 -11.85 -6.11
CA HIS A 30 10.06 -11.82 -7.33
C HIS A 30 8.66 -11.33 -6.98
N LEU A 31 8.30 -10.17 -7.49
CA LEU A 31 7.01 -9.52 -7.22
C LEU A 31 6.29 -9.28 -8.54
N THR A 32 5.08 -9.81 -8.67
CA THR A 32 4.21 -9.49 -9.82
C THR A 32 3.37 -8.26 -9.49
N VAL A 33 3.50 -7.19 -10.29
CA VAL A 33 2.68 -5.99 -10.12
C VAL A 33 1.95 -5.69 -11.42
N ASN A 34 0.62 -5.61 -11.36
CA ASN A 34 -0.25 -5.36 -12.52
C ASN A 34 0.00 -6.34 -13.68
N GLY A 35 0.29 -7.61 -13.34
CA GLY A 35 0.59 -8.66 -14.31
C GLY A 35 2.02 -8.66 -14.85
N GLN A 36 2.86 -7.71 -14.48
CA GLN A 36 4.28 -7.67 -14.84
C GLN A 36 5.14 -8.21 -13.69
N LEU A 37 6.04 -9.15 -14.00
CA LEU A 37 7.00 -9.67 -13.05
C LEU A 37 8.17 -8.70 -12.88
N TYR A 38 8.50 -8.38 -11.65
CA TYR A 38 9.67 -7.59 -11.25
C TYR A 38 10.59 -8.45 -10.39
N GLU A 39 11.89 -8.40 -10.69
CA GLU A 39 12.96 -8.94 -9.87
C GLU A 39 13.59 -7.78 -9.12
N LEU A 40 13.55 -7.82 -7.79
CA LEU A 40 13.98 -6.72 -6.92
C LEU A 40 15.04 -7.22 -5.94
N ASP A 41 16.19 -6.59 -5.96
CA ASP A 41 17.24 -6.83 -4.98
C ASP A 41 16.96 -6.01 -3.73
N VAL A 42 16.67 -6.68 -2.62
CA VAL A 42 16.46 -6.06 -1.32
C VAL A 42 17.75 -6.13 -0.51
N GLY A 43 18.26 -4.97 -0.12
CA GLY A 43 19.54 -4.87 0.60
C GLY A 43 20.03 -3.44 0.68
N SER A 44 21.22 -3.25 1.23
CA SER A 44 21.84 -1.91 1.30
C SER A 44 22.62 -1.60 0.03
N GLY A 45 22.56 -0.35 -0.43
CA GLY A 45 23.37 0.19 -1.52
C GLY A 45 22.59 0.67 -2.75
N PRO A 46 23.28 1.28 -3.71
CA PRO A 46 22.66 1.87 -4.89
C PRO A 46 21.91 0.82 -5.73
N GLY A 47 20.73 1.19 -6.22
CA GLY A 47 19.92 0.34 -7.09
C GLY A 47 19.15 -0.78 -6.38
N LYS A 48 19.26 -0.88 -5.06
CA LYS A 48 18.56 -1.86 -4.26
C LYS A 48 17.37 -1.23 -3.51
N VAL A 49 16.40 -2.06 -3.21
CA VAL A 49 15.29 -1.69 -2.31
C VAL A 49 15.78 -1.82 -0.88
N ASP A 50 15.67 -0.75 -0.08
CA ASP A 50 16.04 -0.81 1.32
C ASP A 50 15.19 -1.86 2.06
N PRO A 51 15.79 -2.72 2.93
CA PRO A 51 15.05 -3.74 3.68
C PRO A 51 13.90 -3.19 4.55
N SER A 52 13.98 -1.92 4.94
CA SER A 52 12.92 -1.24 5.71
C SER A 52 11.81 -0.64 4.82
N HIS A 53 11.97 -0.65 3.49
CA HIS A 53 10.95 -0.13 2.59
C HIS A 53 9.66 -0.92 2.69
N THR A 54 8.58 -0.19 2.92
CA THR A 54 7.24 -0.76 2.80
C THR A 54 6.86 -0.90 1.33
N LEU A 55 5.91 -1.77 1.05
CA LEU A 55 5.41 -2.00 -0.31
C LEU A 55 4.98 -0.70 -1.00
N VAL A 56 4.32 0.23 -0.28
CA VAL A 56 3.92 1.52 -0.87
C VAL A 56 5.13 2.35 -1.31
N CYS A 57 6.22 2.34 -0.57
CA CYS A 57 7.46 3.05 -0.96
C CYS A 57 8.03 2.43 -2.25
N THR A 58 8.14 1.12 -2.32
CA THR A 58 8.65 0.42 -3.51
C THR A 58 7.76 0.65 -4.73
N LEU A 59 6.43 0.55 -4.58
CA LEU A 59 5.51 0.83 -5.68
C LEU A 59 5.70 2.24 -6.23
N ARG A 60 5.85 3.24 -5.36
CA ARG A 60 5.91 4.65 -5.75
C ARG A 60 7.29 5.11 -6.20
N GLU A 61 8.34 4.71 -5.48
CA GLU A 61 9.69 5.26 -5.64
C GLU A 61 10.55 4.38 -6.56
N THR A 62 10.41 3.06 -6.46
CA THR A 62 11.19 2.12 -7.29
C THR A 62 10.48 1.83 -8.61
N LEU A 63 9.15 1.56 -8.56
CA LEU A 63 8.39 1.18 -9.76
C LEU A 63 7.66 2.35 -10.44
N GLY A 64 7.67 3.55 -9.84
CA GLY A 64 7.05 4.75 -10.39
C GLY A 64 5.51 4.73 -10.40
N LEU A 65 4.88 3.76 -9.71
CA LEU A 65 3.43 3.62 -9.62
C LEU A 65 2.88 4.56 -8.53
N THR A 66 2.70 5.82 -8.88
CA THR A 66 2.34 6.89 -7.93
C THR A 66 0.86 6.98 -7.60
N GLY A 67 0.01 6.19 -8.25
CA GLY A 67 -1.43 6.14 -8.01
C GLY A 67 -1.77 5.67 -6.59
N THR A 68 -1.08 4.67 -6.06
CA THR A 68 -1.15 4.31 -4.64
C THR A 68 -0.61 5.45 -3.77
N LYS A 69 -1.38 5.90 -2.77
CA LYS A 69 -1.04 7.10 -1.98
C LYS A 69 -0.53 6.74 -0.59
N LEU A 70 0.55 7.39 -0.18
CA LEU A 70 1.04 7.34 1.20
C LEU A 70 0.58 8.60 1.94
N ALA A 71 -0.27 8.43 2.96
CA ALA A 71 -0.76 9.51 3.81
C ALA A 71 -0.34 9.33 5.27
N CYS A 72 -0.96 8.43 6.03
CA CYS A 72 -0.65 8.26 7.45
C CYS A 72 0.63 7.45 7.72
N GLY A 73 0.97 6.47 6.87
CA GLY A 73 2.08 5.54 7.10
C GLY A 73 1.84 4.51 8.24
N GLU A 74 0.71 4.61 8.92
CA GLU A 74 0.40 3.88 10.16
C GLU A 74 -0.71 2.83 10.00
N GLY A 75 -1.24 2.66 8.78
CA GLY A 75 -2.34 1.71 8.54
C GLY A 75 -3.71 2.22 8.92
N ALA A 76 -3.89 3.52 9.22
CA ALA A 76 -5.14 4.06 9.74
C ALA A 76 -6.09 4.62 8.68
N CYS A 77 -5.60 5.07 7.51
CA CYS A 77 -6.41 5.90 6.60
C CYS A 77 -6.84 5.23 5.30
N GLY A 78 -6.33 4.07 4.95
CA GLY A 78 -6.69 3.32 3.75
C GLY A 78 -6.24 3.91 2.41
N ALA A 79 -5.53 5.06 2.37
CA ALA A 79 -5.10 5.69 1.12
C ALA A 79 -4.10 4.83 0.31
N CYS A 80 -3.36 3.95 0.99
CA CYS A 80 -2.36 3.06 0.41
C CYS A 80 -2.89 1.66 0.06
N THR A 81 -4.21 1.45 0.05
CA THR A 81 -4.80 0.15 -0.24
C THR A 81 -4.43 -0.31 -1.66
N VAL A 82 -3.96 -1.54 -1.75
CA VAL A 82 -3.75 -2.31 -2.98
C VAL A 82 -4.43 -3.67 -2.84
N ILE A 83 -4.59 -4.40 -3.95
CA ILE A 83 -5.05 -5.79 -3.88
C ILE A 83 -3.82 -6.68 -3.99
N MET A 84 -3.56 -7.51 -2.97
CA MET A 84 -2.50 -8.50 -2.97
C MET A 84 -3.10 -9.88 -2.77
N ASP A 85 -2.79 -10.80 -3.68
CA ASP A 85 -3.34 -12.17 -3.68
C ASP A 85 -4.87 -12.17 -3.48
N SER A 86 -5.57 -11.32 -4.24
CA SER A 86 -7.04 -11.12 -4.24
C SER A 86 -7.63 -10.42 -3.00
N ARG A 87 -6.82 -9.96 -2.04
CA ARG A 87 -7.28 -9.28 -0.83
C ARG A 87 -6.85 -7.82 -0.80
N ALA A 88 -7.72 -6.94 -0.32
CA ALA A 88 -7.36 -5.56 -0.01
C ALA A 88 -6.40 -5.52 1.17
N VAL A 89 -5.24 -4.90 0.99
CA VAL A 89 -4.21 -4.77 2.01
C VAL A 89 -3.66 -3.35 2.07
N LEU A 90 -3.21 -2.94 3.24
CA LEU A 90 -2.59 -1.63 3.46
C LEU A 90 -1.09 -1.72 3.18
N SER A 91 -0.66 -1.31 2.00
CA SER A 91 0.73 -1.45 1.53
C SER A 91 1.76 -0.69 2.39
N CYS A 92 1.34 0.25 3.22
CA CYS A 92 2.22 0.91 4.19
C CYS A 92 2.55 0.05 5.43
N LYS A 93 1.90 -1.12 5.58
CA LYS A 93 2.11 -2.04 6.71
C LYS A 93 2.82 -3.34 6.31
N ILE A 94 3.18 -3.47 5.04
CA ILE A 94 3.82 -4.67 4.50
C ILE A 94 5.23 -4.27 4.04
N LEU A 95 6.24 -4.97 4.50
CA LEU A 95 7.60 -4.79 4.01
C LEU A 95 7.74 -5.41 2.61
N THR A 96 8.48 -4.75 1.74
CA THR A 96 8.70 -5.25 0.37
C THR A 96 9.34 -6.63 0.36
N ILE A 97 10.25 -6.89 1.30
CA ILE A 97 10.93 -8.20 1.43
C ILE A 97 9.97 -9.36 1.73
N GLU A 98 8.79 -9.07 2.28
CA GLU A 98 7.73 -10.06 2.57
C GLU A 98 6.85 -10.37 1.35
N CYS A 99 7.04 -9.61 0.25
CA CYS A 99 6.21 -9.75 -0.96
C CYS A 99 6.78 -10.74 -1.98
N ASP A 100 7.77 -11.54 -1.63
CA ASP A 100 8.34 -12.56 -2.51
C ASP A 100 7.28 -13.56 -2.98
N GLY A 101 7.16 -13.75 -4.31
CA GLY A 101 6.17 -14.60 -4.94
C GLY A 101 4.74 -14.06 -4.93
N LYS A 102 4.50 -12.83 -4.47
CA LYS A 102 3.16 -12.22 -4.38
C LYS A 102 2.74 -11.56 -5.68
N SER A 103 1.40 -11.45 -5.85
CA SER A 103 0.77 -10.72 -6.93
C SER A 103 0.04 -9.50 -6.38
N VAL A 104 0.39 -8.32 -6.89
CA VAL A 104 -0.16 -7.04 -6.46
C VAL A 104 -0.85 -6.35 -7.63
N VAL A 105 -2.06 -5.85 -7.39
CA VAL A 105 -2.77 -4.97 -8.32
C VAL A 105 -2.90 -3.60 -7.67
N THR A 106 -2.48 -2.57 -8.40
CA THR A 106 -2.62 -1.17 -8.02
C THR A 106 -3.73 -0.50 -8.83
N ILE A 107 -4.04 0.76 -8.52
CA ILE A 107 -5.07 1.53 -9.25
C ILE A 107 -4.76 1.64 -10.75
N GLU A 108 -3.50 1.68 -11.12
CA GLU A 108 -3.05 1.72 -12.52
C GLU A 108 -3.38 0.42 -13.26
N GLY A 109 -3.33 -0.71 -12.56
CA GLY A 109 -3.59 -2.03 -13.13
C GLY A 109 -5.06 -2.36 -13.32
N LEU A 110 -5.99 -1.48 -12.93
CA LEU A 110 -7.42 -1.70 -13.15
C LEU A 110 -7.87 -1.37 -14.58
N ARG A 111 -7.12 -0.55 -15.30
CA ARG A 111 -7.45 -0.21 -16.71
C ARG A 111 -7.31 -1.43 -17.61
N ASP A 112 -8.17 -1.51 -18.61
CA ASP A 112 -7.99 -2.53 -19.65
C ASP A 112 -6.64 -2.34 -20.36
N PRO A 113 -5.75 -3.35 -20.33
CA PRO A 113 -4.40 -3.19 -20.89
C PRO A 113 -4.38 -3.09 -22.42
N LYS A 114 -5.46 -3.49 -23.12
CA LYS A 114 -5.55 -3.47 -24.58
C LYS A 114 -6.18 -2.18 -25.10
N THR A 115 -7.28 -1.75 -24.49
CA THR A 115 -8.03 -0.57 -24.94
C THR A 115 -7.64 0.69 -24.19
N GLY A 116 -7.08 0.56 -22.98
CA GLY A 116 -6.81 1.66 -22.05
C GLY A 116 -8.07 2.21 -21.37
N ASP A 117 -9.22 1.54 -21.54
CA ASP A 117 -10.46 1.95 -20.92
C ASP A 117 -10.40 1.83 -19.39
N LEU A 118 -11.13 2.72 -18.74
CA LEU A 118 -11.27 2.70 -17.29
C LEU A 118 -12.10 1.49 -16.85
N ASP A 119 -11.69 0.88 -15.74
CA ASP A 119 -12.51 -0.12 -15.05
C ASP A 119 -13.91 0.49 -14.73
N PRO A 120 -15.00 -0.31 -14.81
CA PRO A 120 -16.35 0.15 -14.50
C PRO A 120 -16.45 0.91 -13.19
N LEU A 121 -15.68 0.51 -12.17
CA LEU A 121 -15.67 1.17 -10.87
C LEU A 121 -14.98 2.55 -10.93
N GLN A 122 -13.86 2.67 -11.66
CA GLN A 122 -13.22 3.96 -11.90
C GLN A 122 -14.17 4.93 -12.63
N ARG A 123 -14.88 4.42 -13.65
CA ARG A 123 -15.90 5.19 -14.37
C ARG A 123 -17.05 5.61 -13.45
N ALA A 124 -17.56 4.72 -12.61
CA ALA A 124 -18.63 5.03 -11.68
C ALA A 124 -18.23 6.12 -10.67
N PHE A 125 -16.98 6.13 -10.20
CA PHE A 125 -16.49 7.21 -9.33
C PHE A 125 -16.53 8.58 -10.04
N ILE A 126 -16.25 8.64 -11.33
CA ILE A 126 -16.37 9.87 -12.14
C ILE A 126 -17.84 10.26 -12.28
N ASP A 127 -18.70 9.35 -12.72
CA ASP A 127 -20.11 9.60 -13.03
C ASP A 127 -20.89 10.06 -11.79
N HIS A 128 -20.58 9.48 -10.62
CA HIS A 128 -21.20 9.82 -9.35
C HIS A 128 -20.50 10.94 -8.56
N ARG A 129 -19.43 11.54 -9.14
CA ARG A 129 -18.63 12.59 -8.49
C ARG A 129 -18.11 12.16 -7.11
N ALA A 130 -17.68 10.90 -6.99
CA ALA A 130 -17.25 10.28 -5.74
C ALA A 130 -15.83 10.68 -5.33
N PHE A 131 -15.36 11.86 -5.72
CA PHE A 131 -14.07 12.43 -5.32
C PHE A 131 -14.11 13.97 -5.44
N GLN A 132 -13.17 14.63 -4.74
CA GLN A 132 -12.85 16.04 -4.89
C GLN A 132 -11.35 16.21 -5.14
N CYS A 133 -10.50 16.24 -4.10
CA CYS A 133 -9.05 16.34 -4.27
C CYS A 133 -8.41 15.08 -4.89
N GLY A 134 -9.08 13.94 -4.83
CA GLY A 134 -8.64 12.68 -5.45
C GLY A 134 -7.63 11.88 -4.64
N PHE A 135 -7.14 12.38 -3.49
CA PHE A 135 -6.05 11.74 -2.75
C PHE A 135 -6.44 10.38 -2.13
N CYS A 136 -7.62 10.27 -1.52
CA CYS A 136 -8.13 9.00 -0.96
C CYS A 136 -8.76 8.09 -2.02
N THR A 137 -9.06 8.60 -3.21
CA THR A 137 -9.84 7.91 -4.25
C THR A 137 -9.23 6.59 -4.69
N PRO A 138 -7.91 6.46 -4.96
CA PRO A 138 -7.33 5.18 -5.32
C PRO A 138 -7.54 4.11 -4.25
N GLY A 139 -7.31 4.44 -2.98
CA GLY A 139 -7.51 3.51 -1.87
C GLY A 139 -8.96 3.03 -1.77
N MET A 140 -9.94 3.93 -1.89
CA MET A 140 -11.37 3.61 -1.88
C MET A 140 -11.76 2.70 -3.06
N ILE A 141 -11.26 2.99 -4.26
CA ILE A 141 -11.52 2.18 -5.46
C ILE A 141 -10.93 0.77 -5.27
N MET A 142 -9.69 0.67 -4.78
CA MET A 142 -9.04 -0.64 -4.57
C MET A 142 -9.77 -1.47 -3.51
N THR A 143 -10.22 -0.85 -2.41
CA THR A 143 -11.04 -1.51 -1.39
C THR A 143 -12.38 -2.01 -1.97
N ALA A 144 -13.10 -1.14 -2.67
CA ALA A 144 -14.37 -1.50 -3.30
C ALA A 144 -14.20 -2.56 -4.39
N LYS A 145 -13.08 -2.53 -5.14
CA LYS A 145 -12.76 -3.54 -6.16
C LYS A 145 -12.54 -4.92 -5.55
N ALA A 146 -11.81 -4.97 -4.43
CA ALA A 146 -11.62 -6.23 -3.69
C ALA A 146 -12.96 -6.80 -3.20
N LEU A 147 -13.82 -5.96 -2.63
CA LEU A 147 -15.17 -6.37 -2.23
C LEU A 147 -15.98 -6.93 -3.42
N LEU A 148 -16.03 -6.19 -4.54
CA LEU A 148 -16.79 -6.62 -5.73
C LEU A 148 -16.24 -7.89 -6.39
N ASN A 149 -14.93 -8.14 -6.26
CA ASN A 149 -14.33 -9.38 -6.74
C ASN A 149 -14.73 -10.58 -5.86
N GLU A 150 -14.90 -10.38 -4.55
CA GLU A 150 -15.34 -11.41 -3.61
C GLU A 150 -16.88 -11.60 -3.63
N ASN A 151 -17.61 -10.50 -3.58
CA ASN A 151 -19.06 -10.45 -3.62
C ASN A 151 -19.52 -9.45 -4.70
N PRO A 152 -19.93 -9.91 -5.89
CA PRO A 152 -20.40 -9.04 -6.98
C PRO A 152 -21.67 -8.25 -6.66
N HIS A 153 -22.44 -8.66 -5.67
CA HIS A 153 -23.73 -8.07 -5.30
C HIS A 153 -23.80 -7.74 -3.81
N PRO A 154 -22.88 -6.88 -3.30
CA PRO A 154 -22.85 -6.55 -1.89
C PRO A 154 -24.08 -5.72 -1.49
N THR A 155 -24.52 -5.91 -0.27
CA THR A 155 -25.49 -5.03 0.39
C THR A 155 -24.87 -3.66 0.67
N GLU A 156 -25.71 -2.69 0.97
CA GLU A 156 -25.25 -1.36 1.38
C GLU A 156 -24.38 -1.40 2.64
N GLU A 157 -24.75 -2.25 3.60
CA GLU A 157 -24.02 -2.45 4.85
C GLU A 157 -22.63 -3.03 4.59
N GLU A 158 -22.51 -4.05 3.73
CA GLU A 158 -21.22 -4.64 3.35
C GLU A 158 -20.31 -3.64 2.64
N ILE A 159 -20.89 -2.75 1.80
CA ILE A 159 -20.10 -1.68 1.15
C ILE A 159 -19.58 -0.67 2.19
N LEU A 160 -20.43 -0.26 3.13
CA LEU A 160 -20.06 0.68 4.19
C LEU A 160 -19.01 0.08 5.13
N ASP A 161 -19.17 -1.20 5.50
CA ASP A 161 -18.21 -1.92 6.33
C ASP A 161 -16.84 -2.03 5.64
N ALA A 162 -16.81 -2.48 4.39
CA ALA A 162 -15.58 -2.58 3.62
C ALA A 162 -14.83 -1.23 3.52
N LEU A 163 -15.58 -0.13 3.33
CA LEU A 163 -15.03 1.22 3.21
C LEU A 163 -14.73 1.91 4.56
N SER A 164 -15.07 1.27 5.69
CA SER A 164 -14.93 1.87 7.03
C SER A 164 -13.48 2.26 7.38
N GLY A 165 -12.51 1.54 6.81
CA GLY A 165 -11.07 1.83 6.94
C GLY A 165 -10.53 2.93 6.01
N ASN A 166 -11.36 3.52 5.15
CA ASN A 166 -10.93 4.54 4.19
C ASN A 166 -11.39 5.94 4.64
N PHE A 167 -10.43 6.80 5.00
CA PHE A 167 -10.71 8.18 5.43
C PHE A 167 -10.72 9.14 4.26
N CYS A 168 -11.78 9.98 4.20
CA CYS A 168 -11.86 11.12 3.30
C CYS A 168 -12.28 12.38 4.05
N ARG A 169 -11.59 13.50 3.77
CA ARG A 169 -11.95 14.80 4.34
C ARG A 169 -12.85 15.64 3.42
N CYS A 170 -12.88 15.33 2.14
CA CYS A 170 -13.45 16.18 1.11
C CYS A 170 -14.84 15.73 0.65
N VAL A 171 -14.96 14.44 0.22
CA VAL A 171 -16.17 13.88 -0.36
C VAL A 171 -16.99 13.11 0.69
N SER A 172 -18.32 13.18 0.55
CA SER A 172 -19.20 12.35 1.36
C SER A 172 -19.11 10.87 0.93
N HIS A 173 -19.03 9.97 1.89
CA HIS A 173 -19.13 8.51 1.69
C HIS A 173 -20.41 8.10 0.95
N TYR A 174 -21.45 8.91 1.01
CA TYR A 174 -22.69 8.69 0.25
C TYR A 174 -22.45 8.66 -1.28
N HIS A 175 -21.60 9.54 -1.82
CA HIS A 175 -21.27 9.51 -3.25
C HIS A 175 -20.46 8.27 -3.62
N VAL A 176 -19.54 7.86 -2.72
CA VAL A 176 -18.74 6.63 -2.89
C VAL A 176 -19.65 5.40 -2.89
N LEU A 177 -20.54 5.31 -1.91
CA LEU A 177 -21.55 4.23 -1.81
C LEU A 177 -22.38 4.11 -3.11
N ARG A 178 -22.90 5.23 -3.61
CA ARG A 178 -23.67 5.25 -4.87
C ARG A 178 -22.84 4.76 -6.06
N ALA A 179 -21.59 5.14 -6.15
CA ALA A 179 -20.69 4.70 -7.21
C ALA A 179 -20.50 3.17 -7.18
N VAL A 180 -20.22 2.60 -6.00
CA VAL A 180 -20.02 1.15 -5.83
C VAL A 180 -21.30 0.39 -6.16
N ARG A 181 -22.46 0.82 -5.62
CA ARG A 181 -23.79 0.22 -5.91
C ARG A 181 -24.10 0.21 -7.39
N SER A 182 -23.82 1.30 -8.11
CA SER A 182 -24.14 1.38 -9.54
C SER A 182 -23.38 0.35 -10.37
N VAL A 183 -22.22 -0.11 -9.93
CA VAL A 183 -21.48 -1.20 -10.57
C VAL A 183 -22.07 -2.56 -10.19
N ALA A 184 -22.35 -2.78 -8.92
CA ALA A 184 -22.96 -4.00 -8.43
C ALA A 184 -24.33 -4.30 -9.08
N GLU A 185 -25.12 -3.25 -9.39
CA GLU A 185 -26.44 -3.38 -10.03
C GLU A 185 -26.33 -3.68 -11.55
N LYS A 186 -25.27 -3.20 -12.24
CA LYS A 186 -25.06 -3.46 -13.67
C LYS A 186 -24.53 -4.86 -13.97
N GLY A 187 -23.97 -5.54 -12.98
CA GLY A 187 -23.50 -6.92 -13.08
C GLY A 187 -24.60 -7.98 -12.95
N ARG A 188 -25.87 -7.57 -12.86
CA ARG A 188 -27.05 -8.46 -12.79
C ARG A 188 -27.57 -8.81 -14.17
#